data_05b2569fc0ee61d322cc69065ed8776c
#
_entry.id   05b2569fc0ee61d322cc69065ed8776c
#
_cell.length_a   1.000
_cell.length_b   1.000
_cell.length_c   1.000
_cell.angle_alpha   90.00
_cell.angle_beta   90.00
_cell.angle_gamma   90.00
#
_symmetry.space_group_name_H-M   'P 1'
#
loop_
_entity.id
_entity.type
_entity.pdbx_description
1 polymer ?
#
loop_
_entity_poly.entity_id
_entity_poly.type
_entity_poly.pdbx_seq_one_letter_code
_entity_poly.pdbx_strand_id
1 'polypeptide(L)'
;MLRAWQAECASQAIEKFTSNKHSHFFCQATPGAGKTVMAAEVASRLFERGMIDLVLCFSPSLTVAEGMQKTFSWKLECSFNGGLGSLGGSYTYQSIRFLDENFWNTVSKYRVLVVFDEIHHCSFDDEGRSNSWGLEIVNKIQDFARYTLALSGTPWRSDRLPIVMAEYSDPDGKVVCDYQYGLQQAVEDKVCRRPKIVLIDNEHLSVKAGSDNQHFASIIDCLKQSDVSYQSVIHNEDAMNFILNSGCQKLAQIRQESPSAGGLVVASSIKHAKDIQKRLVEHFNQSACIVTYHHDNPLHEIESFRQSKVQWIVSVGMISEGTDIPRLQVCCHMSSVKTELYFRQVLGRILRINDSPNQEAWLYTFAEESLIGFAERIEQDIPDSCMYIKQENNVPSAIDEKRLPSSTVSESVQPNRSQPSLLSWGETSDMINSNNAGFTLAFDELRLGQFKQRVIAAFI
;
A
#
# COMPACT_ATOMS: atom_id res chain seq x y z
N MET A 1 20.31 15.67 -7.94
CA MET A 1 19.53 16.63 -8.77
C MET A 1 18.06 16.32 -8.58
N LEU A 2 17.19 17.34 -8.43
CA LEU A 2 15.72 17.15 -8.35
C LEU A 2 15.15 16.78 -9.73
N ARG A 3 14.11 15.99 -9.74
CA ARG A 3 13.24 15.78 -10.90
C ARG A 3 12.38 17.03 -11.13
N ALA A 4 11.95 17.27 -12.36
CA ALA A 4 11.17 18.47 -12.71
C ALA A 4 9.92 18.63 -11.84
N TRP A 5 9.11 17.59 -11.69
CA TRP A 5 7.92 17.60 -10.86
C TRP A 5 8.20 17.90 -9.38
N GLN A 6 9.33 17.41 -8.84
CA GLN A 6 9.72 17.67 -7.44
C GLN A 6 10.05 19.15 -7.22
N ALA A 7 10.76 19.75 -8.17
CA ALA A 7 11.11 21.18 -8.12
C ALA A 7 9.87 22.07 -8.23
N GLU A 8 8.94 21.72 -9.11
CA GLU A 8 7.67 22.41 -9.33
C GLU A 8 6.77 22.31 -8.09
N CYS A 9 6.51 21.08 -7.59
CA CYS A 9 5.71 20.83 -6.40
C CYS A 9 6.27 21.58 -5.18
N ALA A 10 7.60 21.52 -4.97
CA ALA A 10 8.23 22.26 -3.90
C ALA A 10 8.04 23.79 -4.05
N SER A 11 8.09 24.32 -5.27
CA SER A 11 7.86 25.75 -5.50
C SER A 11 6.42 26.16 -5.18
N GLN A 12 5.43 25.34 -5.59
CA GLN A 12 4.01 25.58 -5.27
C GLN A 12 3.75 25.49 -3.77
N ALA A 13 4.36 24.51 -3.07
CA ALA A 13 4.23 24.40 -1.61
C ALA A 13 4.78 25.66 -0.91
N ILE A 14 5.97 26.14 -1.31
CA ILE A 14 6.55 27.35 -0.76
C ILE A 14 5.69 28.59 -1.05
N GLU A 15 5.16 28.73 -2.25
CA GLU A 15 4.25 29.83 -2.62
C GLU A 15 2.99 29.82 -1.73
N LYS A 16 2.37 28.66 -1.55
CA LYS A 16 1.19 28.49 -0.68
C LYS A 16 1.51 28.89 0.76
N PHE A 17 2.62 28.41 1.32
CA PHE A 17 3.03 28.71 2.70
C PHE A 17 3.43 30.18 2.90
N THR A 18 4.02 30.84 1.90
CA THR A 18 4.38 32.24 1.99
C THR A 18 3.20 33.21 1.88
N SER A 19 2.08 32.76 1.30
CA SER A 19 0.87 33.58 1.19
C SER A 19 0.21 33.90 2.54
N ASN A 20 0.70 33.34 3.66
CA ASN A 20 0.21 33.49 5.05
C ASN A 20 -1.28 33.12 5.26
N LYS A 21 -1.96 32.58 4.24
CA LYS A 21 -3.38 32.17 4.33
C LYS A 21 -3.55 30.68 4.56
N HIS A 22 -2.52 29.89 4.23
CA HIS A 22 -2.59 28.43 4.25
C HIS A 22 -1.37 27.85 4.95
N SER A 23 -1.61 26.94 5.88
CA SER A 23 -0.58 26.21 6.63
C SER A 23 -0.47 24.75 6.21
N HIS A 24 -1.34 24.29 5.30
CA HIS A 24 -1.39 22.89 4.86
C HIS A 24 -1.18 22.78 3.35
N PHE A 25 -0.43 21.73 2.94
CA PHE A 25 -0.22 21.38 1.54
C PHE A 25 -0.35 19.86 1.36
N PHE A 26 -1.21 19.43 0.45
CA PHE A 26 -1.45 18.03 0.14
C PHE A 26 -0.87 17.66 -1.23
N CYS A 27 0.12 16.77 -1.25
CA CYS A 27 0.74 16.28 -2.47
C CYS A 27 0.37 14.82 -2.73
N GLN A 28 -0.28 14.58 -3.86
CA GLN A 28 -0.43 13.24 -4.43
C GLN A 28 0.70 13.00 -5.43
N ALA A 29 1.47 11.92 -5.25
CA ALA A 29 2.42 11.47 -6.26
C ALA A 29 2.53 9.95 -6.27
N THR A 30 2.54 9.37 -7.46
CA THR A 30 2.53 7.91 -7.65
C THR A 30 3.63 7.22 -6.83
N PRO A 31 3.43 5.98 -6.35
CA PRO A 31 4.47 5.21 -5.67
C PRO A 31 5.75 5.12 -6.51
N GLY A 32 6.92 5.33 -5.88
CA GLY A 32 8.21 5.34 -6.59
C GLY A 32 8.62 6.68 -7.21
N ALA A 33 7.76 7.69 -7.25
CA ALA A 33 8.07 9.00 -7.82
C ALA A 33 9.12 9.81 -7.02
N GLY A 34 9.34 9.49 -5.74
CA GLY A 34 10.33 10.17 -4.88
C GLY A 34 9.73 11.31 -4.04
N LYS A 35 8.54 11.11 -3.46
CA LYS A 35 7.85 12.04 -2.56
C LYS A 35 8.73 12.57 -1.43
N THR A 36 9.49 11.67 -0.80
CA THR A 36 10.36 12.01 0.34
C THR A 36 11.43 13.04 -0.01
N VAL A 37 12.03 12.93 -1.22
CA VAL A 37 13.03 13.90 -1.71
C VAL A 37 12.39 15.27 -1.93
N MET A 38 11.18 15.30 -2.48
CA MET A 38 10.41 16.55 -2.64
C MET A 38 10.11 17.18 -1.29
N ALA A 39 9.67 16.40 -0.30
CA ALA A 39 9.40 16.92 1.05
C ALA A 39 10.65 17.47 1.73
N ALA A 40 11.79 16.82 1.59
CA ALA A 40 13.06 17.32 2.10
C ALA A 40 13.52 18.60 1.39
N GLU A 41 13.22 18.77 0.10
CA GLU A 41 13.43 20.01 -0.63
C GLU A 41 12.57 21.16 -0.08
N VAL A 42 11.27 20.90 0.17
CA VAL A 42 10.38 21.89 0.80
C VAL A 42 10.95 22.35 2.15
N ALA A 43 11.38 21.39 2.98
CA ALA A 43 12.00 21.69 4.26
C ALA A 43 13.28 22.57 4.11
N SER A 44 14.19 22.20 3.19
CA SER A 44 15.41 22.98 2.90
C SER A 44 15.08 24.43 2.54
N ARG A 45 14.13 24.64 1.62
CA ARG A 45 13.72 25.98 1.20
C ARG A 45 13.05 26.79 2.30
N LEU A 46 12.31 26.15 3.21
CA LEU A 46 11.71 26.82 4.36
C LEU A 46 12.77 27.22 5.40
N PHE A 47 13.79 26.38 5.65
CA PHE A 47 14.93 26.74 6.50
C PHE A 47 15.72 27.91 5.92
N GLU A 48 16.06 27.87 4.63
CA GLU A 48 16.79 28.95 3.94
C GLU A 48 16.07 30.31 4.05
N ARG A 49 14.72 30.28 4.09
CA ARG A 49 13.90 31.48 4.26
C ARG A 49 13.68 31.89 5.74
N GLY A 50 14.20 31.11 6.67
CA GLY A 50 13.95 31.32 8.08
C GLY A 50 12.49 31.18 8.49
N MET A 51 11.71 30.35 7.79
CA MET A 51 10.28 30.16 8.04
C MET A 51 9.99 29.07 9.04
N ILE A 52 10.91 28.11 9.22
CA ILE A 52 10.83 27.02 10.18
C ILE A 52 12.12 26.86 10.96
N ASP A 53 12.02 26.23 12.14
CA ASP A 53 13.14 25.94 13.03
C ASP A 53 13.38 24.44 13.15
N LEU A 54 12.32 23.62 12.97
CA LEU A 54 12.37 22.16 13.10
C LEU A 54 11.47 21.48 12.06
N VAL A 55 11.80 20.22 11.76
CA VAL A 55 10.96 19.33 10.96
C VAL A 55 10.67 18.04 11.70
N LEU A 56 9.40 17.64 11.75
CA LEU A 56 8.98 16.33 12.22
C LEU A 56 8.37 15.55 11.07
N CYS A 57 8.82 14.31 10.87
CA CYS A 57 8.27 13.41 9.87
C CYS A 57 7.55 12.24 10.55
N PHE A 58 6.36 11.92 10.08
CA PHE A 58 5.58 10.77 10.52
C PHE A 58 5.23 9.86 9.35
N SER A 59 5.34 8.55 9.58
CA SER A 59 5.15 7.54 8.53
C SER A 59 4.54 6.24 9.08
N PRO A 60 3.99 5.37 8.22
CA PRO A 60 3.31 4.16 8.70
C PRO A 60 4.27 3.10 9.26
N SER A 61 5.56 3.13 8.92
CA SER A 61 6.49 2.06 9.30
C SER A 61 7.89 2.54 9.67
N LEU A 62 8.61 1.73 10.45
CA LEU A 62 10.01 1.98 10.79
C LEU A 62 10.89 2.09 9.54
N THR A 63 10.67 1.23 8.54
CA THR A 63 11.43 1.24 7.29
C THR A 63 11.27 2.57 6.54
N VAL A 64 10.03 3.08 6.47
CA VAL A 64 9.75 4.39 5.85
C VAL A 64 10.36 5.49 6.68
N ALA A 65 10.22 5.43 8.02
CA ALA A 65 10.80 6.42 8.93
C ALA A 65 12.33 6.51 8.79
N GLU A 66 13.03 5.38 8.72
CA GLU A 66 14.48 5.34 8.47
C GLU A 66 14.86 5.88 7.09
N GLY A 67 14.07 5.57 6.07
CA GLY A 67 14.25 6.12 4.72
C GLY A 67 14.09 7.64 4.69
N MET A 68 13.09 8.16 5.37
CA MET A 68 12.89 9.61 5.54
C MET A 68 14.06 10.24 6.30
N GLN A 69 14.46 9.65 7.42
CA GLN A 69 15.61 10.10 8.20
C GLN A 69 16.87 10.25 7.35
N LYS A 70 17.21 9.23 6.57
CA LYS A 70 18.38 9.25 5.67
C LYS A 70 18.25 10.34 4.60
N THR A 71 17.07 10.47 4.00
CA THR A 71 16.82 11.46 2.93
C THR A 71 16.92 12.90 3.46
N PHE A 72 16.30 13.17 4.61
CA PHE A 72 16.35 14.49 5.23
C PHE A 72 17.75 14.81 5.75
N SER A 73 18.46 13.84 6.37
CA SER A 73 19.85 14.03 6.78
C SER A 73 20.74 14.40 5.61
N TRP A 74 20.59 13.69 4.48
CA TRP A 74 21.36 13.98 3.27
C TRP A 74 21.01 15.37 2.70
N LYS A 75 19.71 15.69 2.61
CA LYS A 75 19.27 16.96 1.98
C LYS A 75 19.57 18.18 2.81
N LEU A 76 19.46 18.09 4.14
CA LEU A 76 19.68 19.20 5.08
C LEU A 76 21.14 19.26 5.57
N GLU A 77 21.98 18.32 5.14
CA GLU A 77 23.40 18.22 5.52
C GLU A 77 23.60 18.23 7.05
N CYS A 78 22.65 17.59 7.78
CA CYS A 78 22.66 17.57 9.24
C CYS A 78 22.18 16.23 9.79
N SER A 79 22.35 16.01 11.09
CA SER A 79 21.70 14.91 11.79
C SER A 79 20.18 15.12 11.80
N PHE A 80 19.42 14.05 11.53
CA PHE A 80 17.96 14.07 11.51
C PHE A 80 17.37 12.93 12.37
N ASN A 81 17.92 12.75 13.58
CA ASN A 81 17.59 11.66 14.48
C ASN A 81 16.83 12.10 15.76
N GLY A 82 16.41 13.37 15.83
CA GLY A 82 15.74 13.94 16.99
C GLY A 82 16.65 14.21 18.19
N GLY A 83 17.97 14.03 18.06
CA GLY A 83 18.95 14.30 19.12
C GLY A 83 19.43 15.74 19.17
N LEU A 84 20.39 16.02 20.06
CA LEU A 84 20.99 17.34 20.19
C LEU A 84 21.68 17.80 18.89
N GLY A 85 21.37 19.01 18.44
CA GLY A 85 21.91 19.58 17.20
C GLY A 85 21.22 19.09 15.94
N SER A 86 20.17 18.27 16.05
CA SER A 86 19.36 17.82 14.93
C SER A 86 18.32 18.87 14.54
N LEU A 87 18.11 19.07 13.24
CA LEU A 87 17.04 19.93 12.72
C LEU A 87 15.67 19.26 12.72
N GLY A 88 15.54 18.05 13.26
CA GLY A 88 14.29 17.33 13.37
C GLY A 88 14.47 15.84 13.54
N GLY A 89 13.39 15.09 13.33
CA GLY A 89 13.37 13.63 13.45
C GLY A 89 12.28 12.98 12.65
N SER A 90 12.44 11.68 12.40
CA SER A 90 11.48 10.85 11.69
C SER A 90 10.96 9.74 12.61
N TYR A 91 9.66 9.62 12.67
CA TYR A 91 8.92 8.77 13.60
C TYR A 91 7.85 7.96 12.87
N THR A 92 7.35 6.91 13.51
CA THR A 92 6.16 6.23 13.02
C THR A 92 4.90 6.85 13.62
N TYR A 93 3.74 6.69 12.94
CA TYR A 93 2.44 7.10 13.51
C TYR A 93 2.17 6.46 14.87
N GLN A 94 2.60 5.21 15.05
CA GLN A 94 2.46 4.49 16.32
C GLN A 94 3.24 5.15 17.47
N SER A 95 4.37 5.77 17.17
CA SER A 95 5.21 6.40 18.20
C SER A 95 4.66 7.71 18.74
N ILE A 96 3.70 8.36 18.07
CA ILE A 96 3.09 9.65 18.49
C ILE A 96 2.57 9.55 19.93
N ARG A 97 1.92 8.44 20.29
CA ARG A 97 1.36 8.20 21.63
C ARG A 97 2.41 8.01 22.72
N PHE A 98 3.64 7.65 22.34
CA PHE A 98 4.74 7.42 23.28
C PHE A 98 5.64 8.62 23.45
N LEU A 99 5.48 9.67 22.65
CA LEU A 99 6.15 10.95 22.82
C LEU A 99 5.52 11.66 24.03
N ASP A 100 6.34 11.99 25.01
CA ASP A 100 5.88 12.56 26.27
C ASP A 100 5.47 14.04 26.14
N GLU A 101 4.85 14.58 27.19
CA GLU A 101 4.44 15.99 27.22
C GLU A 101 5.63 16.96 27.15
N ASN A 102 6.80 16.58 27.68
CA ASN A 102 8.00 17.41 27.60
C ASN A 102 8.47 17.56 26.17
N PHE A 103 8.38 16.50 25.37
CA PHE A 103 8.64 16.55 23.93
C PHE A 103 7.70 17.55 23.26
N TRP A 104 6.38 17.42 23.43
CA TRP A 104 5.39 18.30 22.82
C TRP A 104 5.54 19.76 23.28
N ASN A 105 5.72 19.99 24.58
CA ASN A 105 5.96 21.30 25.15
C ASN A 105 7.25 21.95 24.65
N THR A 106 8.24 21.14 24.29
CA THR A 106 9.50 21.67 23.72
C THR A 106 9.30 22.03 22.27
N VAL A 107 8.71 21.12 21.46
CA VAL A 107 8.53 21.32 20.02
C VAL A 107 7.59 22.49 19.73
N SER A 108 6.54 22.68 20.53
CA SER A 108 5.56 23.76 20.35
C SER A 108 6.13 25.17 20.49
N LYS A 109 7.36 25.32 21.03
CA LYS A 109 8.08 26.60 21.12
C LYS A 109 8.76 27.02 19.82
N TYR A 110 8.81 26.10 18.84
CA TYR A 110 9.48 26.31 17.56
C TYR A 110 8.49 26.41 16.42
N ARG A 111 8.90 26.99 15.29
CA ARG A 111 8.14 26.95 14.05
C ARG A 111 8.41 25.61 13.36
N VAL A 112 7.46 24.70 13.44
CA VAL A 112 7.64 23.32 13.00
C VAL A 112 6.94 23.08 11.67
N LEU A 113 7.67 22.46 10.70
CA LEU A 113 7.06 21.76 9.58
C LEU A 113 6.78 20.32 10.00
N VAL A 114 5.56 19.87 9.86
CA VAL A 114 5.22 18.46 10.04
C VAL A 114 4.94 17.80 8.68
N VAL A 115 5.66 16.73 8.39
CA VAL A 115 5.52 15.94 7.15
C VAL A 115 4.85 14.62 7.48
N PHE A 116 3.75 14.33 6.80
CA PHE A 116 3.01 13.07 6.93
C PHE A 116 3.20 12.26 5.65
N ASP A 117 3.92 11.14 5.71
CA ASP A 117 4.04 10.22 4.57
C ASP A 117 2.95 9.14 4.64
N GLU A 118 2.33 8.87 3.49
CA GLU A 118 1.18 7.99 3.34
C GLU A 118 0.05 8.34 4.34
N ILE A 119 -0.35 9.62 4.37
CA ILE A 119 -1.34 10.17 5.31
C ILE A 119 -2.69 9.45 5.26
N HIS A 120 -3.01 8.74 4.18
CA HIS A 120 -4.24 7.95 4.05
C HIS A 120 -4.37 6.84 5.12
N HIS A 121 -3.30 6.50 5.85
CA HIS A 121 -3.39 5.63 7.02
C HIS A 121 -4.09 6.28 8.21
N CYS A 122 -4.25 7.60 8.21
CA CYS A 122 -4.83 8.36 9.32
C CYS A 122 -6.23 8.84 8.95
N SER A 123 -7.25 8.41 9.72
CA SER A 123 -8.64 8.83 9.53
C SER A 123 -9.19 9.56 10.74
N PHE A 124 -10.02 10.56 10.46
CA PHE A 124 -10.78 11.30 11.46
C PHE A 124 -11.97 11.98 10.79
N ASP A 125 -13.15 11.93 11.40
CA ASP A 125 -14.33 12.67 10.97
C ASP A 125 -15.00 13.41 12.14
N ASP A 126 -15.90 14.33 11.81
CA ASP A 126 -16.62 15.15 12.79
C ASP A 126 -17.59 14.33 13.67
N GLU A 127 -17.90 13.09 13.27
CA GLU A 127 -18.74 12.17 14.04
C GLU A 127 -17.93 11.35 15.07
N GLY A 128 -16.62 11.60 15.16
CA GLY A 128 -15.70 10.91 16.09
C GLY A 128 -15.27 9.52 15.61
N ARG A 129 -15.55 9.14 14.36
CA ARG A 129 -14.99 7.93 13.75
C ARG A 129 -13.56 8.23 13.33
N SER A 130 -12.62 7.68 14.05
CA SER A 130 -11.21 7.88 13.79
C SER A 130 -10.44 6.61 14.05
N ASN A 131 -9.35 6.41 13.33
CA ASN A 131 -8.37 5.46 13.82
C ASN A 131 -7.48 6.14 14.88
N SER A 132 -6.78 5.32 15.67
CA SER A 132 -5.95 5.82 16.78
C SER A 132 -4.90 6.84 16.33
N TRP A 133 -4.40 6.77 15.10
CA TRP A 133 -3.39 7.68 14.59
C TRP A 133 -3.98 9.03 14.17
N GLY A 134 -5.15 9.03 13.52
CA GLY A 134 -5.85 10.24 13.16
C GLY A 134 -6.20 11.10 14.37
N LEU A 135 -6.72 10.46 15.42
CA LEU A 135 -7.03 11.14 16.68
C LEU A 135 -5.79 11.77 17.33
N GLU A 136 -4.65 11.05 17.36
CA GLU A 136 -3.40 11.58 17.92
C GLU A 136 -2.87 12.77 17.11
N ILE A 137 -3.00 12.77 15.78
CA ILE A 137 -2.61 13.90 14.93
C ILE A 137 -3.43 15.13 15.26
N VAL A 138 -4.77 14.99 15.32
CA VAL A 138 -5.66 16.11 15.66
C VAL A 138 -5.34 16.66 17.05
N ASN A 139 -5.21 15.81 18.06
CA ASN A 139 -5.06 16.22 19.43
C ASN A 139 -3.66 16.81 19.76
N LYS A 140 -2.61 16.33 19.08
CA LYS A 140 -1.23 16.65 19.48
C LYS A 140 -0.43 17.47 18.47
N ILE A 141 -0.84 17.49 17.21
CA ILE A 141 -0.01 18.10 16.16
C ILE A 141 -0.68 19.30 15.51
N GLN A 142 -1.98 19.23 15.28
CA GLN A 142 -2.69 20.24 14.48
C GLN A 142 -2.53 21.66 15.00
N ASP A 143 -2.52 21.85 16.32
CA ASP A 143 -2.50 23.18 16.94
C ASP A 143 -1.11 23.84 16.96
N PHE A 144 -0.01 23.07 16.98
CA PHE A 144 1.32 23.67 17.07
C PHE A 144 2.08 23.72 15.74
N ALA A 145 1.73 22.88 14.78
CA ALA A 145 2.42 22.82 13.50
C ALA A 145 2.29 24.15 12.75
N ARG A 146 3.42 24.82 12.47
CA ARG A 146 3.40 26.05 11.66
C ARG A 146 3.00 25.74 10.22
N TYR A 147 3.49 24.63 9.67
CA TYR A 147 3.15 24.12 8.35
C TYR A 147 3.02 22.61 8.40
N THR A 148 2.12 22.08 7.58
CA THR A 148 1.92 20.65 7.40
C THR A 148 1.99 20.28 5.94
N LEU A 149 2.71 19.20 5.63
CA LEU A 149 2.88 18.66 4.30
C LEU A 149 2.42 17.20 4.30
N ALA A 150 1.29 16.93 3.68
CA ALA A 150 0.73 15.60 3.54
C ALA A 150 1.12 14.98 2.20
N LEU A 151 1.60 13.74 2.24
CA LEU A 151 2.05 12.98 1.08
C LEU A 151 1.23 11.70 0.97
N SER A 152 0.76 11.37 -0.22
CA SER A 152 0.17 10.06 -0.50
C SER A 152 0.39 9.67 -1.96
N GLY A 153 0.60 8.37 -2.20
CA GLY A 153 0.54 7.79 -3.55
C GLY A 153 -0.88 7.40 -3.94
N THR A 154 -1.72 7.22 -2.94
CA THR A 154 -3.08 6.68 -3.03
C THR A 154 -3.96 7.41 -2.01
N PRO A 155 -4.45 8.63 -2.34
CA PRO A 155 -5.15 9.49 -1.38
C PRO A 155 -6.60 9.04 -1.13
N TRP A 156 -6.79 7.78 -0.75
CA TRP A 156 -8.08 7.19 -0.35
C TRP A 156 -7.85 6.03 0.61
N ARG A 157 -8.93 5.60 1.25
CA ARG A 157 -8.95 4.50 2.19
C ARG A 157 -9.96 3.43 1.76
N SER A 158 -9.66 2.17 2.06
CA SER A 158 -10.55 1.04 1.76
C SER A 158 -11.83 1.07 2.61
N ASP A 159 -11.77 1.65 3.83
CA ASP A 159 -12.90 1.82 4.74
C ASP A 159 -13.76 3.07 4.43
N ARG A 160 -13.37 3.88 3.45
CA ARG A 160 -14.04 5.12 3.01
C ARG A 160 -14.15 6.19 4.11
N LEU A 161 -13.38 6.09 5.20
CA LEU A 161 -13.29 7.14 6.19
C LEU A 161 -12.47 8.32 5.63
N PRO A 162 -12.81 9.56 6.01
CA PRO A 162 -12.03 10.72 5.59
C PRO A 162 -10.60 10.67 6.13
N ILE A 163 -9.68 11.13 5.31
CA ILE A 163 -8.26 11.28 5.67
C ILE A 163 -8.11 12.55 6.50
N VAL A 164 -7.35 12.45 7.59
CA VAL A 164 -7.02 13.60 8.43
C VAL A 164 -6.40 14.72 7.60
N MET A 165 -6.86 15.96 7.82
CA MET A 165 -6.36 17.17 7.14
C MET A 165 -6.58 17.19 5.62
N ALA A 166 -7.35 16.26 5.05
CA ALA A 166 -7.71 16.32 3.65
C ALA A 166 -8.98 17.14 3.43
N GLU A 167 -9.00 17.93 2.37
CA GLU A 167 -10.19 18.60 1.86
C GLU A 167 -10.86 17.74 0.80
N TYR A 168 -12.18 17.83 0.69
CA TYR A 168 -12.96 17.04 -0.26
C TYR A 168 -13.81 17.94 -1.15
N SER A 169 -13.88 17.59 -2.44
CA SER A 169 -14.71 18.31 -3.42
C SER A 169 -16.20 18.01 -3.19
N ASP A 170 -17.04 19.00 -3.41
CA ASP A 170 -18.50 18.88 -3.38
C ASP A 170 -19.06 19.04 -4.81
N PRO A 171 -19.91 18.15 -5.31
CA PRO A 171 -20.55 17.00 -4.67
C PRO A 171 -19.77 15.68 -4.75
N ASP A 172 -18.64 15.63 -5.48
CA ASP A 172 -17.98 14.38 -5.87
C ASP A 172 -17.28 13.65 -4.72
N GLY A 173 -17.01 14.33 -3.58
CA GLY A 173 -16.33 13.74 -2.42
C GLY A 173 -14.91 13.24 -2.72
N LYS A 174 -14.22 13.80 -3.72
CA LYS A 174 -12.83 13.46 -4.04
C LYS A 174 -11.86 14.28 -3.20
N VAL A 175 -10.74 13.69 -2.82
CA VAL A 175 -9.67 14.41 -2.13
C VAL A 175 -9.14 15.54 -3.02
N VAL A 176 -9.13 16.77 -2.49
CA VAL A 176 -8.52 17.91 -3.15
C VAL A 176 -7.03 17.92 -2.82
N CYS A 177 -6.22 17.74 -3.85
CA CYS A 177 -4.77 17.81 -3.72
C CYS A 177 -4.25 19.13 -4.28
N ASP A 178 -3.30 19.77 -3.59
CA ASP A 178 -2.64 20.97 -4.08
C ASP A 178 -1.71 20.70 -5.27
N TYR A 179 -1.15 19.49 -5.30
CA TYR A 179 -0.30 19.03 -6.39
C TYR A 179 -0.58 17.56 -6.69
N GLN A 180 -0.69 17.22 -7.97
CA GLN A 180 -0.91 15.85 -8.42
C GLN A 180 0.14 15.46 -9.45
N TYR A 181 0.79 14.31 -9.23
CA TYR A 181 1.73 13.68 -10.15
C TYR A 181 1.32 12.22 -10.36
N GLY A 182 0.56 11.99 -11.43
CA GLY A 182 -0.04 10.70 -11.76
C GLY A 182 0.96 9.67 -12.29
N LEU A 183 0.50 8.45 -12.48
CA LEU A 183 1.34 7.38 -13.01
C LEU A 183 1.67 7.60 -14.48
N GLN A 184 0.72 8.07 -15.30
CA GLN A 184 0.95 8.38 -16.70
C GLN A 184 2.10 9.37 -16.86
N GLN A 185 2.02 10.50 -16.18
CA GLN A 185 3.06 11.54 -16.21
C GLN A 185 4.42 10.99 -15.74
N ALA A 186 4.42 10.16 -14.68
CA ALA A 186 5.65 9.55 -14.19
C ALA A 186 6.29 8.57 -15.18
N VAL A 187 5.49 7.90 -16.01
CA VAL A 187 5.97 7.03 -17.09
C VAL A 187 6.50 7.86 -18.28
N GLU A 188 5.79 8.92 -18.68
CA GLU A 188 6.21 9.86 -19.72
C GLU A 188 7.53 10.56 -19.38
N ASP A 189 7.68 10.99 -18.13
CA ASP A 189 8.90 11.62 -17.59
C ASP A 189 10.03 10.60 -17.32
N LYS A 190 9.80 9.32 -17.57
CA LYS A 190 10.77 8.23 -17.28
C LYS A 190 11.18 8.17 -15.81
N VAL A 191 10.27 8.48 -14.91
CA VAL A 191 10.43 8.40 -13.45
C VAL A 191 9.97 7.03 -12.94
N CYS A 192 9.01 6.42 -13.62
CA CYS A 192 8.51 5.08 -13.37
C CYS A 192 8.60 4.21 -14.62
N ARG A 193 8.71 2.88 -14.41
CA ARG A 193 8.57 1.91 -15.49
C ARG A 193 7.13 1.88 -16.01
N ARG A 194 6.98 1.52 -17.28
CA ARG A 194 5.67 1.28 -17.88
C ARG A 194 5.10 -0.06 -17.39
N PRO A 195 3.93 -0.08 -16.76
CA PRO A 195 3.32 -1.32 -16.29
C PRO A 195 2.68 -2.11 -17.43
N LYS A 196 2.86 -3.43 -17.35
CA LYS A 196 2.11 -4.41 -18.15
C LYS A 196 1.45 -5.38 -17.16
N ILE A 197 0.12 -5.43 -17.16
CA ILE A 197 -0.67 -6.28 -16.27
C ILE A 197 -1.21 -7.45 -17.08
N VAL A 198 -0.91 -8.65 -16.63
CA VAL A 198 -1.35 -9.90 -17.26
C VAL A 198 -2.44 -10.51 -16.40
N LEU A 199 -3.65 -10.52 -16.93
CA LEU A 199 -4.80 -11.18 -16.33
C LEU A 199 -4.84 -12.63 -16.81
N ILE A 200 -4.73 -13.57 -15.88
CA ILE A 200 -4.76 -15.00 -16.13
C ILE A 200 -6.18 -15.51 -15.85
N ASP A 201 -6.82 -16.04 -16.86
CA ASP A 201 -8.13 -16.68 -16.77
C ASP A 201 -8.04 -18.15 -17.19
N ASN A 202 -9.13 -18.88 -17.06
CA ASN A 202 -9.19 -20.29 -17.42
C ASN A 202 -10.49 -20.58 -18.20
N GLU A 203 -10.41 -21.36 -19.28
CA GLU A 203 -11.55 -21.68 -20.14
C GLU A 203 -12.26 -22.99 -19.78
N HIS A 204 -11.62 -23.83 -18.97
CA HIS A 204 -12.14 -25.15 -18.62
C HIS A 204 -11.97 -25.40 -17.12
N LEU A 205 -12.79 -24.73 -16.31
CA LEU A 205 -12.86 -25.02 -14.89
C LEU A 205 -13.90 -26.09 -14.61
N SER A 206 -13.58 -27.05 -13.75
CA SER A 206 -14.55 -27.96 -13.21
C SER A 206 -14.49 -28.00 -11.69
N VAL A 207 -15.68 -27.95 -11.07
CA VAL A 207 -15.86 -28.01 -9.62
C VAL A 207 -16.70 -29.22 -9.31
N LYS A 208 -16.15 -30.14 -8.51
CA LYS A 208 -16.84 -31.34 -8.05
C LYS A 208 -17.25 -31.18 -6.59
N ALA A 209 -18.54 -31.36 -6.32
CA ALA A 209 -19.09 -31.37 -4.97
C ALA A 209 -20.03 -32.61 -4.85
N GLY A 210 -19.60 -33.64 -4.15
CA GLY A 210 -20.31 -34.92 -4.08
C GLY A 210 -20.49 -35.57 -5.44
N SER A 211 -21.75 -35.74 -5.88
CA SER A 211 -22.11 -36.27 -7.20
C SER A 211 -22.16 -35.22 -8.30
N ASP A 212 -22.19 -33.95 -7.95
CA ASP A 212 -22.31 -32.84 -8.89
C ASP A 212 -20.96 -32.42 -9.45
N ASN A 213 -20.92 -32.23 -10.79
CA ASN A 213 -19.75 -31.72 -11.49
C ASN A 213 -20.20 -30.54 -12.37
N GLN A 214 -19.75 -29.35 -11.99
CA GLN A 214 -20.08 -28.10 -12.68
C GLN A 214 -18.89 -27.66 -13.52
N HIS A 215 -19.16 -27.08 -14.69
CA HIS A 215 -18.14 -26.55 -15.59
C HIS A 215 -18.33 -25.06 -15.83
N PHE A 216 -17.24 -24.32 -15.86
CA PHE A 216 -17.23 -22.88 -16.06
C PHE A 216 -16.23 -22.48 -17.13
N ALA A 217 -16.54 -21.40 -17.87
CA ALA A 217 -15.71 -20.87 -18.94
C ALA A 217 -14.80 -19.71 -18.51
N SER A 218 -14.89 -19.29 -17.25
CA SER A 218 -14.04 -18.25 -16.67
C SER A 218 -13.91 -18.40 -15.15
N ILE A 219 -12.84 -17.81 -14.60
CA ILE A 219 -12.68 -17.72 -13.14
C ILE A 219 -13.83 -16.92 -12.52
N ILE A 220 -14.26 -15.81 -13.17
CA ILE A 220 -15.38 -14.98 -12.68
C ILE A 220 -16.66 -15.80 -12.56
N ASP A 221 -17.02 -16.57 -13.61
CA ASP A 221 -18.23 -17.40 -13.59
C ASP A 221 -18.18 -18.45 -12.48
N CYS A 222 -17.03 -19.11 -12.32
CA CYS A 222 -16.81 -20.05 -11.24
C CYS A 222 -17.00 -19.41 -9.85
N LEU A 223 -16.39 -18.25 -9.61
CA LEU A 223 -16.51 -17.54 -8.33
C LEU A 223 -17.91 -17.02 -8.04
N LYS A 224 -18.71 -16.69 -9.06
CA LYS A 224 -20.09 -16.18 -8.91
C LYS A 224 -21.14 -17.29 -8.78
N GLN A 225 -20.92 -18.44 -9.38
CA GLN A 225 -21.93 -19.48 -9.54
C GLN A 225 -21.64 -20.75 -8.74
N SER A 226 -20.52 -20.79 -8.01
CA SER A 226 -20.16 -21.93 -7.14
C SER A 226 -19.64 -21.45 -5.78
N ASP A 227 -19.43 -22.40 -4.87
CA ASP A 227 -18.86 -22.14 -3.54
C ASP A 227 -17.32 -22.00 -3.55
N VAL A 228 -16.71 -21.90 -4.73
CA VAL A 228 -15.26 -21.71 -4.88
C VAL A 228 -14.90 -20.27 -4.49
N SER A 229 -13.99 -20.12 -3.54
CA SER A 229 -13.44 -18.83 -3.17
C SER A 229 -12.23 -18.46 -4.06
N TYR A 230 -11.95 -17.15 -4.19
CA TYR A 230 -10.72 -16.70 -4.85
C TYR A 230 -9.46 -17.28 -4.18
N GLN A 231 -9.51 -17.47 -2.87
CA GLN A 231 -8.43 -18.13 -2.13
C GLN A 231 -8.20 -19.57 -2.60
N SER A 232 -9.25 -20.30 -2.93
CA SER A 232 -9.12 -21.66 -3.48
C SER A 232 -8.43 -21.66 -4.85
N VAL A 233 -8.67 -20.63 -5.68
CA VAL A 233 -8.00 -20.47 -6.97
C VAL A 233 -6.50 -20.21 -6.79
N ILE A 234 -6.11 -19.25 -5.94
CA ILE A 234 -4.68 -18.91 -5.73
C ILE A 234 -3.90 -20.00 -5.01
N HIS A 235 -4.57 -20.92 -4.32
CA HIS A 235 -3.97 -22.10 -3.68
C HIS A 235 -4.04 -23.37 -4.54
N ASN A 236 -4.73 -23.31 -5.69
CA ASN A 236 -4.77 -24.44 -6.61
C ASN A 236 -3.39 -24.69 -7.22
N GLU A 237 -2.99 -25.94 -7.30
CA GLU A 237 -1.65 -26.31 -7.72
C GLU A 237 -1.36 -25.93 -9.17
N ASP A 238 -2.30 -26.19 -10.09
CA ASP A 238 -2.16 -25.85 -11.50
C ASP A 238 -2.11 -24.33 -11.71
N ALA A 239 -2.94 -23.59 -10.98
CA ALA A 239 -2.94 -22.12 -11.01
C ALA A 239 -1.60 -21.55 -10.53
N MET A 240 -1.09 -22.02 -9.38
CA MET A 240 0.22 -21.62 -8.88
C MET A 240 1.33 -21.93 -9.87
N ASN A 241 1.36 -23.14 -10.41
CA ASN A 241 2.36 -23.54 -11.39
C ASN A 241 2.31 -22.68 -12.64
N PHE A 242 1.11 -22.35 -13.14
CA PHE A 242 0.96 -21.54 -14.34
C PHE A 242 1.45 -20.09 -14.15
N ILE A 243 1.02 -19.42 -13.07
CA ILE A 243 1.43 -18.04 -12.83
C ILE A 243 2.93 -17.94 -12.54
N LEU A 244 3.50 -18.88 -11.77
CA LEU A 244 4.93 -18.94 -11.46
C LEU A 244 5.76 -19.22 -12.72
N ASN A 245 5.33 -20.16 -13.56
CA ASN A 245 6.00 -20.44 -14.83
C ASN A 245 6.03 -19.22 -15.74
N SER A 246 4.88 -18.53 -15.89
CA SER A 246 4.77 -17.30 -16.69
C SER A 246 5.69 -16.19 -16.17
N GLY A 247 5.72 -16.00 -14.85
CA GLY A 247 6.62 -15.03 -14.20
C GLY A 247 8.09 -15.40 -14.38
N CYS A 248 8.47 -16.68 -14.20
CA CYS A 248 9.85 -17.16 -14.35
C CYS A 248 10.35 -17.00 -15.79
N GLN A 249 9.53 -17.33 -16.78
CA GLN A 249 9.88 -17.13 -18.20
C GLN A 249 10.09 -15.65 -18.51
N LYS A 250 9.21 -14.77 -18.01
CA LYS A 250 9.36 -13.32 -18.22
C LYS A 250 10.61 -12.77 -17.53
N LEU A 251 10.84 -13.17 -16.28
CA LEU A 251 12.05 -12.75 -15.56
C LEU A 251 13.32 -13.23 -16.27
N ALA A 252 13.34 -14.47 -16.78
CA ALA A 252 14.48 -14.98 -17.55
C ALA A 252 14.74 -14.16 -18.82
N GLN A 253 13.68 -13.75 -19.54
CA GLN A 253 13.82 -12.84 -20.70
C GLN A 253 14.43 -11.49 -20.29
N ILE A 254 13.89 -10.85 -19.25
CA ILE A 254 14.40 -9.56 -18.75
C ILE A 254 15.86 -9.68 -18.30
N ARG A 255 16.23 -10.78 -17.66
CA ARG A 255 17.59 -11.01 -17.17
C ARG A 255 18.65 -11.21 -18.28
N GLN A 256 18.25 -11.43 -19.52
CA GLN A 256 19.18 -11.41 -20.66
C GLN A 256 19.80 -10.03 -20.85
N GLU A 257 19.01 -8.97 -20.66
CA GLU A 257 19.46 -7.58 -20.80
C GLU A 257 19.79 -6.95 -19.43
N SER A 258 19.14 -7.37 -18.38
CA SER A 258 19.24 -6.84 -17.01
C SER A 258 19.52 -7.97 -16.01
N PRO A 259 20.75 -8.51 -15.93
CA PRO A 259 21.09 -9.73 -15.16
C PRO A 259 20.73 -9.66 -13.65
N SER A 260 20.64 -8.45 -13.09
CA SER A 260 20.27 -8.21 -11.69
C SER A 260 18.77 -8.15 -11.47
N ALA A 261 17.93 -8.16 -12.52
CA ALA A 261 16.49 -8.08 -12.39
C ALA A 261 15.94 -9.14 -11.41
N GLY A 262 14.96 -8.78 -10.63
CA GLY A 262 14.33 -9.63 -9.63
C GLY A 262 12.81 -9.72 -9.80
N GLY A 263 12.25 -10.77 -9.24
CA GLY A 263 10.82 -11.01 -9.17
C GLY A 263 10.30 -10.95 -7.73
N LEU A 264 9.06 -10.53 -7.59
CA LEU A 264 8.28 -10.51 -6.36
C LEU A 264 7.13 -11.51 -6.47
N VAL A 265 6.91 -12.31 -5.45
CA VAL A 265 5.65 -13.04 -5.30
C VAL A 265 4.95 -12.54 -4.05
N VAL A 266 3.70 -12.09 -4.21
CA VAL A 266 2.86 -11.70 -3.08
C VAL A 266 1.94 -12.85 -2.74
N ALA A 267 2.18 -13.48 -1.59
CA ALA A 267 1.43 -14.63 -1.11
C ALA A 267 0.30 -14.23 -0.16
N SER A 268 -0.72 -15.07 -0.04
CA SER A 268 -1.88 -14.85 0.85
C SER A 268 -1.60 -15.17 2.32
N SER A 269 -0.64 -16.06 2.60
CA SER A 269 -0.28 -16.50 3.97
C SER A 269 1.16 -17.00 4.02
N ILE A 270 1.69 -17.18 5.23
CA ILE A 270 3.04 -17.71 5.45
C ILE A 270 3.16 -19.16 4.92
N LYS A 271 2.13 -19.98 5.12
CA LYS A 271 2.10 -21.35 4.58
C LYS A 271 2.16 -21.32 3.05
N HIS A 272 1.35 -20.46 2.44
CA HIS A 272 1.35 -20.25 0.99
C HIS A 272 2.71 -19.75 0.48
N ALA A 273 3.35 -18.81 1.19
CA ALA A 273 4.68 -18.32 0.82
C ALA A 273 5.74 -19.42 0.84
N LYS A 274 5.72 -20.30 1.83
CA LYS A 274 6.62 -21.46 1.90
C LYS A 274 6.40 -22.44 0.76
N ASP A 275 5.15 -22.69 0.40
CA ASP A 275 4.77 -23.57 -0.71
C ASP A 275 5.25 -23.01 -2.06
N ILE A 276 5.04 -21.72 -2.28
CA ILE A 276 5.55 -20.99 -3.45
C ILE A 276 7.06 -21.03 -3.52
N GLN A 277 7.77 -20.76 -2.42
CA GLN A 277 9.24 -20.81 -2.41
C GLN A 277 9.75 -22.21 -2.78
N LYS A 278 9.15 -23.24 -2.19
CA LYS A 278 9.49 -24.63 -2.49
C LYS A 278 9.33 -24.92 -3.99
N ARG A 279 8.19 -24.51 -4.61
CA ARG A 279 7.95 -24.66 -6.05
C ARG A 279 8.97 -23.91 -6.89
N LEU A 280 9.27 -22.65 -6.55
CA LEU A 280 10.28 -21.87 -7.27
C LEU A 280 11.64 -22.57 -7.27
N VAL A 281 12.06 -23.13 -6.13
CA VAL A 281 13.36 -23.78 -6.00
C VAL A 281 13.37 -25.16 -6.64
N GLU A 282 12.41 -26.02 -6.29
CA GLU A 282 12.44 -27.45 -6.67
C GLU A 282 11.89 -27.72 -8.08
N HIS A 283 10.84 -26.98 -8.51
CA HIS A 283 10.20 -27.23 -9.81
C HIS A 283 10.70 -26.28 -10.92
N PHE A 284 10.96 -25.01 -10.56
CA PHE A 284 11.38 -24.01 -11.55
C PHE A 284 12.89 -23.70 -11.53
N ASN A 285 13.65 -24.33 -10.64
CA ASN A 285 15.10 -24.15 -10.50
C ASN A 285 15.48 -22.67 -10.34
N GLN A 286 14.71 -21.92 -9.55
CA GLN A 286 14.93 -20.51 -9.25
C GLN A 286 15.51 -20.35 -7.86
N SER A 287 16.35 -19.34 -7.67
CA SER A 287 16.74 -18.89 -6.33
C SER A 287 15.64 -18.00 -5.72
N ALA A 288 15.19 -18.33 -4.52
CA ALA A 288 14.11 -17.62 -3.86
C ALA A 288 14.32 -17.48 -2.35
N CYS A 289 14.02 -16.31 -1.79
CA CYS A 289 13.94 -16.07 -0.35
C CYS A 289 12.51 -15.67 0.07
N ILE A 290 12.20 -15.88 1.36
CA ILE A 290 10.92 -15.46 1.95
C ILE A 290 11.17 -14.32 2.90
N VAL A 291 10.27 -13.32 2.89
CA VAL A 291 10.22 -12.26 3.89
C VAL A 291 8.82 -12.13 4.45
N THR A 292 8.69 -12.32 5.77
CA THR A 292 7.44 -12.19 6.51
C THR A 292 7.68 -11.41 7.80
N TYR A 293 6.61 -10.90 8.40
CA TYR A 293 6.65 -10.19 9.68
C TYR A 293 7.05 -11.08 10.89
N HIS A 294 7.14 -12.40 10.71
CA HIS A 294 7.62 -13.34 11.74
C HIS A 294 9.13 -13.58 11.72
N HIS A 295 9.86 -12.98 10.77
CA HIS A 295 11.31 -13.07 10.80
C HIS A 295 11.90 -12.17 11.88
N ASP A 296 12.98 -12.60 12.54
CA ASP A 296 13.65 -11.83 13.58
C ASP A 296 14.17 -10.47 13.08
N ASN A 297 14.58 -10.41 11.81
CA ASN A 297 15.06 -9.18 11.19
C ASN A 297 14.64 -9.08 9.71
N PRO A 298 13.37 -8.78 9.42
CA PRO A 298 12.87 -8.71 8.05
C PRO A 298 13.55 -7.63 7.19
N LEU A 299 14.01 -6.54 7.80
CA LEU A 299 14.69 -5.47 7.09
C LEU A 299 16.06 -5.90 6.56
N HIS A 300 16.78 -6.70 7.33
CA HIS A 300 18.05 -7.27 6.91
C HIS A 300 17.87 -8.22 5.72
N GLU A 301 16.83 -9.04 5.73
CA GLU A 301 16.51 -9.93 4.61
C GLU A 301 16.16 -9.16 3.34
N ILE A 302 15.40 -8.07 3.45
CA ILE A 302 15.06 -7.19 2.35
C ILE A 302 16.33 -6.53 1.78
N GLU A 303 17.22 -6.01 2.63
CA GLU A 303 18.46 -5.38 2.19
C GLU A 303 19.42 -6.41 1.59
N SER A 304 19.51 -7.60 2.16
CA SER A 304 20.27 -8.72 1.59
C SER A 304 19.75 -9.09 0.21
N PHE A 305 18.43 -9.21 0.04
CA PHE A 305 17.83 -9.46 -1.27
C PHE A 305 18.14 -8.31 -2.26
N ARG A 306 18.02 -7.06 -1.81
CA ARG A 306 18.27 -5.87 -2.63
C ARG A 306 19.67 -5.90 -3.28
N GLN A 307 20.68 -6.35 -2.55
CA GLN A 307 22.08 -6.38 -2.97
C GLN A 307 22.48 -7.72 -3.63
N SER A 308 21.68 -8.76 -3.48
CA SER A 308 21.99 -10.10 -3.94
C SER A 308 21.61 -10.34 -5.41
N LYS A 309 22.02 -11.51 -5.94
CA LYS A 309 21.60 -12.04 -7.24
C LYS A 309 20.40 -13.02 -7.15
N VAL A 310 19.83 -13.20 -5.95
CA VAL A 310 18.64 -14.04 -5.75
C VAL A 310 17.52 -13.56 -6.67
N GLN A 311 16.87 -14.49 -7.38
CA GLN A 311 15.92 -14.16 -8.44
C GLN A 311 14.57 -13.70 -7.89
N TRP A 312 14.08 -14.35 -6.84
CA TRP A 312 12.73 -14.14 -6.34
C TRP A 312 12.71 -13.79 -4.85
N ILE A 313 11.86 -12.85 -4.48
CA ILE A 313 11.46 -12.61 -3.11
C ILE A 313 9.98 -12.92 -2.96
N VAL A 314 9.64 -13.80 -2.00
CA VAL A 314 8.26 -14.17 -1.68
C VAL A 314 7.88 -13.46 -0.39
N SER A 315 6.78 -12.71 -0.41
CA SER A 315 6.36 -11.91 0.74
C SER A 315 4.89 -12.06 1.06
N VAL A 316 4.57 -11.89 2.34
CA VAL A 316 3.20 -11.79 2.85
C VAL A 316 3.03 -10.41 3.47
N GLY A 317 2.34 -9.49 2.80
CA GLY A 317 2.00 -8.16 3.30
C GLY A 317 3.15 -7.16 3.43
N MET A 318 4.36 -7.59 3.78
CA MET A 318 5.47 -6.68 4.15
C MET A 318 6.06 -5.84 3.02
N ILE A 319 6.00 -6.32 1.77
CA ILE A 319 6.58 -5.60 0.63
C ILE A 319 5.56 -4.65 -0.01
N SER A 320 4.34 -4.58 0.48
CA SER A 320 3.34 -3.63 -0.01
C SER A 320 3.69 -2.17 0.32
N GLU A 321 4.40 -1.91 1.43
CA GLU A 321 4.76 -0.55 1.86
C GLU A 321 6.21 -0.46 2.35
N GLY A 322 6.82 0.71 2.19
CA GLY A 322 8.09 1.08 2.83
C GLY A 322 9.37 0.46 2.28
N THR A 323 9.31 -0.49 1.35
CA THR A 323 10.50 -1.13 0.81
C THR A 323 10.94 -0.53 -0.53
N ASP A 324 12.23 -0.27 -0.68
CA ASP A 324 12.83 0.22 -1.92
C ASP A 324 13.76 -0.82 -2.55
N ILE A 325 13.24 -1.59 -3.51
CA ILE A 325 13.99 -2.62 -4.23
C ILE A 325 13.89 -2.36 -5.75
N PRO A 326 14.72 -1.44 -6.30
CA PRO A 326 14.59 -0.99 -7.69
C PRO A 326 14.78 -2.08 -8.75
N ARG A 327 15.41 -3.21 -8.39
CA ARG A 327 15.63 -4.33 -9.30
C ARG A 327 14.41 -5.22 -9.54
N LEU A 328 13.31 -5.04 -8.80
CA LEU A 328 12.06 -5.77 -9.02
C LEU A 328 11.39 -5.31 -10.32
N GLN A 329 11.13 -6.25 -11.24
CA GLN A 329 10.51 -5.99 -12.54
C GLN A 329 9.35 -6.93 -12.87
N VAL A 330 9.26 -8.08 -12.21
CA VAL A 330 8.17 -9.05 -12.37
C VAL A 330 7.48 -9.25 -11.03
N CYS A 331 6.15 -9.27 -11.03
CA CYS A 331 5.35 -9.58 -9.85
C CYS A 331 4.32 -10.66 -10.17
N CYS A 332 4.26 -11.71 -9.35
CA CYS A 332 3.16 -12.66 -9.33
C CYS A 332 2.28 -12.35 -8.11
N HIS A 333 1.10 -11.77 -8.37
CA HIS A 333 0.16 -11.36 -7.33
C HIS A 333 -0.80 -12.50 -7.00
N MET A 334 -0.58 -13.15 -5.87
CA MET A 334 -1.39 -14.25 -5.33
C MET A 334 -1.86 -13.94 -3.90
N SER A 335 -2.24 -12.66 -3.64
CA SER A 335 -2.82 -12.23 -2.38
C SER A 335 -4.33 -12.40 -2.40
N SER A 336 -4.93 -12.70 -1.24
CA SER A 336 -6.38 -12.66 -1.05
C SER A 336 -6.92 -11.24 -0.85
N VAL A 337 -6.05 -10.25 -0.64
CA VAL A 337 -6.44 -8.84 -0.50
C VAL A 337 -6.78 -8.28 -1.87
N LYS A 338 -8.06 -7.89 -2.05
CA LYS A 338 -8.62 -7.37 -3.29
C LYS A 338 -9.09 -5.92 -3.12
N THR A 339 -8.22 -5.06 -2.62
CA THR A 339 -8.46 -3.61 -2.58
C THR A 339 -7.59 -2.91 -3.62
N GLU A 340 -8.11 -1.85 -4.23
CA GLU A 340 -7.37 -1.08 -5.22
C GLU A 340 -6.10 -0.47 -4.63
N LEU A 341 -6.20 0.04 -3.41
CA LEU A 341 -5.07 0.56 -2.65
C LEU A 341 -3.92 -0.46 -2.62
N TYR A 342 -4.20 -1.68 -2.16
CA TYR A 342 -3.19 -2.73 -2.06
C TYR A 342 -2.63 -3.13 -3.43
N PHE A 343 -3.48 -3.26 -4.43
CA PHE A 343 -3.06 -3.60 -5.79
C PHE A 343 -2.09 -2.56 -6.37
N ARG A 344 -2.39 -1.25 -6.21
CA ARG A 344 -1.51 -0.16 -6.65
C ARG A 344 -0.22 -0.07 -5.84
N GLN A 345 -0.27 -0.33 -4.55
CA GLN A 345 0.93 -0.41 -3.71
C GLN A 345 1.86 -1.53 -4.16
N VAL A 346 1.32 -2.74 -4.43
CA VAL A 346 2.10 -3.87 -4.97
C VAL A 346 2.67 -3.54 -6.35
N LEU A 347 1.85 -3.00 -7.25
CA LEU A 347 2.30 -2.57 -8.58
C LEU A 347 3.45 -1.55 -8.46
N GLY A 348 3.32 -0.57 -7.58
CA GLY A 348 4.35 0.45 -7.34
C GLY A 348 5.73 -0.11 -6.95
N ARG A 349 5.82 -1.37 -6.50
CA ARG A 349 7.10 -2.01 -6.16
C ARG A 349 7.93 -2.37 -7.39
N ILE A 350 7.28 -2.67 -8.50
CA ILE A 350 7.96 -3.04 -9.75
C ILE A 350 8.12 -1.86 -10.72
N LEU A 351 7.49 -0.71 -10.42
CA LEU A 351 7.56 0.47 -11.28
C LEU A 351 8.83 1.32 -11.11
N ARG A 352 9.63 1.04 -10.10
CA ARG A 352 10.84 1.82 -9.80
C ARG A 352 11.91 1.59 -10.85
N ILE A 353 12.43 2.67 -11.42
CA ILE A 353 13.52 2.61 -12.39
C ILE A 353 14.88 2.37 -11.71
N ASN A 354 15.81 1.82 -12.47
CA ASN A 354 17.22 1.70 -12.14
C ASN A 354 18.06 1.88 -13.43
N ASP A 355 19.38 1.76 -13.34
CA ASP A 355 20.28 1.96 -14.46
C ASP A 355 20.33 0.78 -15.46
N SER A 356 19.44 -0.21 -15.33
CA SER A 356 19.41 -1.36 -16.23
C SER A 356 18.79 -0.99 -17.59
N PRO A 357 19.20 -1.64 -18.70
CA PRO A 357 18.71 -1.33 -20.05
C PRO A 357 17.21 -1.58 -20.20
N ASN A 358 16.71 -2.67 -19.59
CA ASN A 358 15.31 -3.02 -19.66
C ASN A 358 14.52 -2.31 -18.54
N GLN A 359 13.56 -1.50 -18.92
CA GLN A 359 12.67 -0.74 -18.01
C GLN A 359 11.22 -1.20 -18.13
N GLU A 360 10.96 -2.49 -18.36
CA GLU A 360 9.62 -3.06 -18.30
C GLU A 360 9.25 -3.51 -16.88
N ALA A 361 7.96 -3.42 -16.55
CA ALA A 361 7.39 -3.92 -15.31
C ALA A 361 6.18 -4.81 -15.63
N TRP A 362 6.18 -6.04 -15.15
CA TRP A 362 5.16 -7.06 -15.45
C TRP A 362 4.50 -7.54 -14.15
N LEU A 363 3.19 -7.40 -14.08
CA LEU A 363 2.37 -7.92 -12.98
C LEU A 363 1.44 -9.01 -13.52
N TYR A 364 1.53 -10.20 -12.97
CA TYR A 364 0.66 -11.32 -13.24
C TYR A 364 -0.35 -11.49 -12.10
N THR A 365 -1.63 -11.64 -12.41
CA THR A 365 -2.69 -11.89 -11.44
C THR A 365 -3.82 -12.69 -12.10
N PHE A 366 -4.67 -13.35 -11.31
CA PHE A 366 -5.83 -14.04 -11.85
C PHE A 366 -6.96 -13.07 -12.17
N ALA A 367 -7.75 -13.40 -13.18
CA ALA A 367 -8.87 -12.61 -13.70
C ALA A 367 -10.08 -12.68 -12.74
N GLU A 368 -9.97 -12.02 -11.60
CA GLU A 368 -11.06 -11.78 -10.67
C GLU A 368 -11.64 -10.39 -10.93
N GLU A 369 -12.94 -10.22 -10.75
CA GLU A 369 -13.70 -9.03 -11.16
C GLU A 369 -13.10 -7.71 -10.67
N SER A 370 -12.76 -7.63 -9.37
CA SER A 370 -12.16 -6.42 -8.79
C SER A 370 -10.78 -6.14 -9.37
N LEU A 371 -9.94 -7.18 -9.52
CA LEU A 371 -8.58 -7.05 -10.04
C LEU A 371 -8.55 -6.64 -11.52
N ILE A 372 -9.52 -7.13 -12.31
CA ILE A 372 -9.72 -6.67 -13.69
C ILE A 372 -10.06 -5.18 -13.70
N GLY A 373 -11.04 -4.76 -12.88
CA GLY A 373 -11.44 -3.36 -12.79
C GLY A 373 -10.28 -2.44 -12.36
N PHE A 374 -9.41 -2.89 -11.46
CA PHE A 374 -8.22 -2.12 -11.07
C PHE A 374 -7.22 -1.98 -12.22
N ALA A 375 -6.97 -3.06 -12.96
CA ALA A 375 -6.08 -3.06 -14.10
C ALA A 375 -6.57 -2.13 -15.22
N GLU A 376 -7.86 -2.16 -15.52
CA GLU A 376 -8.50 -1.29 -16.54
C GLU A 376 -8.47 0.19 -16.13
N ARG A 377 -8.67 0.51 -14.85
CA ARG A 377 -8.52 1.89 -14.37
C ARG A 377 -7.09 2.41 -14.46
N ILE A 378 -6.10 1.55 -14.25
CA ILE A 378 -4.69 1.92 -14.44
C ILE A 378 -4.39 2.16 -15.92
N GLU A 379 -4.95 1.35 -16.84
CA GLU A 379 -4.79 1.51 -18.28
C GLU A 379 -5.34 2.85 -18.78
N GLN A 380 -6.47 3.27 -18.25
CA GLN A 380 -7.17 4.50 -18.64
C GLN A 380 -6.65 5.75 -17.93
N ASP A 381 -5.65 5.60 -17.05
CA ASP A 381 -5.18 6.66 -16.14
C ASP A 381 -6.32 7.39 -15.43
N ILE A 382 -7.41 6.65 -15.14
CA ILE A 382 -8.48 7.21 -14.35
C ILE A 382 -7.89 7.46 -12.97
N PRO A 383 -7.81 8.72 -12.51
CA PRO A 383 -7.40 9.03 -11.16
C PRO A 383 -8.33 8.24 -10.24
N ASP A 384 -7.77 7.60 -9.25
CA ASP A 384 -8.48 6.73 -8.36
C ASP A 384 -9.75 7.40 -7.86
N SER A 385 -10.87 6.88 -8.31
CA SER A 385 -12.20 7.37 -7.95
C SER A 385 -12.66 6.74 -6.64
N CYS A 386 -11.90 6.90 -5.59
CA CYS A 386 -12.46 6.67 -4.26
C CYS A 386 -13.20 7.94 -3.84
N MET A 387 -14.46 7.94 -4.16
CA MET A 387 -15.38 8.93 -3.64
C MET A 387 -15.54 8.73 -2.13
N TYR A 388 -15.31 9.78 -1.36
CA TYR A 388 -15.86 9.89 -0.03
C TYR A 388 -17.37 9.93 -0.21
N ILE A 389 -18.09 8.90 0.23
CA ILE A 389 -19.54 8.95 0.29
C ILE A 389 -19.89 9.73 1.55
N LYS A 390 -20.16 11.01 1.40
CA LYS A 390 -20.94 11.75 2.40
C LYS A 390 -22.23 10.97 2.53
N GLN A 391 -22.45 10.28 3.66
CA GLN A 391 -23.78 9.80 4.01
C GLN A 391 -24.66 11.04 4.14
N GLU A 392 -25.44 11.33 3.12
CA GLU A 392 -26.59 12.19 3.30
C GLU A 392 -27.42 11.54 4.41
N ASN A 393 -27.60 12.25 5.51
CA ASN A 393 -28.54 11.89 6.54
C ASN A 393 -29.92 11.85 5.86
N ASN A 394 -30.30 10.70 5.33
CA ASN A 394 -31.67 10.39 5.06
C ASN A 394 -32.36 10.35 6.42
N VAL A 395 -32.94 11.47 6.79
CA VAL A 395 -33.98 11.52 7.83
C VAL A 395 -34.97 10.44 7.43
N PRO A 396 -35.21 9.38 8.22
CA PRO A 396 -36.21 8.42 7.91
C PRO A 396 -37.55 9.15 8.05
N SER A 397 -38.20 9.42 6.93
CA SER A 397 -39.65 9.70 6.97
C SER A 397 -40.30 8.49 7.62
N ALA A 398 -40.95 8.78 8.77
CA ALA A 398 -41.77 7.83 9.53
C ALA A 398 -42.64 7.01 8.58
N ILE A 399 -42.70 5.72 8.78
CA ILE A 399 -43.83 4.78 8.71
C ILE A 399 -43.23 3.37 8.55
N ASP A 400 -43.18 2.63 9.62
CA ASP A 400 -43.91 1.41 9.93
C ASP A 400 -43.31 0.72 11.18
N GLU A 401 -44.08 0.89 12.25
CA GLU A 401 -43.99 0.03 13.43
C GLU A 401 -44.43 -1.39 13.09
N LYS A 402 -43.56 -2.37 13.28
CA LYS A 402 -43.97 -3.71 13.72
C LYS A 402 -42.84 -4.49 14.40
N ARG A 403 -42.98 -4.49 15.75
CA ARG A 403 -42.77 -5.60 16.70
C ARG A 403 -41.39 -6.27 16.78
N LEU A 404 -40.71 -5.91 17.84
CA LEU A 404 -39.75 -6.72 18.63
C LEU A 404 -40.37 -8.03 19.14
N PRO A 405 -39.53 -9.02 19.50
CA PRO A 405 -39.56 -9.41 20.90
C PRO A 405 -38.20 -9.28 21.61
N SER A 406 -38.33 -8.82 22.81
CA SER A 406 -37.33 -8.72 23.87
C SER A 406 -36.80 -10.08 24.32
N SER A 407 -35.50 -10.21 24.60
CA SER A 407 -35.02 -11.01 25.72
C SER A 407 -33.72 -10.44 26.26
N THR A 408 -33.78 -9.94 27.44
CA THR A 408 -32.76 -9.63 28.42
C THR A 408 -31.96 -10.90 28.79
N VAL A 409 -30.65 -10.83 28.84
CA VAL A 409 -29.85 -11.39 29.96
C VAL A 409 -28.54 -10.61 30.08
N SER A 410 -28.37 -10.02 31.24
CA SER A 410 -27.14 -9.44 31.76
C SER A 410 -26.21 -10.54 32.28
N GLU A 411 -24.96 -10.53 31.91
CA GLU A 411 -23.90 -11.07 32.76
C GLU A 411 -22.59 -10.28 32.62
N SER A 412 -22.12 -9.85 33.77
CA SER A 412 -20.89 -9.14 34.06
C SER A 412 -19.69 -10.07 33.95
N VAL A 413 -18.66 -9.70 33.18
CA VAL A 413 -17.35 -10.34 33.26
C VAL A 413 -16.26 -9.26 33.36
N GLN A 414 -15.43 -9.41 34.39
CA GLN A 414 -14.30 -8.57 34.77
C GLN A 414 -13.18 -8.60 33.73
N PRO A 415 -12.35 -7.54 33.61
CA PRO A 415 -11.27 -7.50 32.63
C PRO A 415 -10.05 -8.27 33.11
N ASN A 416 -9.67 -9.28 32.37
CA ASN A 416 -8.38 -9.95 32.51
C ASN A 416 -7.30 -9.13 31.79
N ARG A 417 -6.25 -8.79 32.52
CA ARG A 417 -5.03 -8.18 32.00
C ARG A 417 -4.34 -9.17 31.06
N SER A 418 -4.32 -8.87 29.78
CA SER A 418 -3.49 -9.54 28.78
C SER A 418 -2.47 -8.57 28.18
N GLN A 419 -1.27 -9.10 27.99
CA GLN A 419 -0.05 -8.47 27.52
C GLN A 419 -0.23 -7.74 26.17
N PRO A 420 0.63 -6.72 25.84
CA PRO A 420 0.49 -5.97 24.62
C PRO A 420 0.81 -6.86 23.40
N SER A 421 -0.21 -7.14 22.62
CA SER A 421 -0.06 -7.78 21.33
C SER A 421 0.62 -6.81 20.35
N LEU A 422 1.72 -7.24 19.76
CA LEU A 422 2.38 -6.60 18.62
C LEU A 422 1.38 -6.39 17.50
N LEU A 423 1.18 -5.12 17.14
CA LEU A 423 0.16 -4.67 16.22
C LEU A 423 0.44 -5.13 14.79
N SER A 424 -0.58 -5.68 14.19
CA SER A 424 -0.64 -6.12 12.81
C SER A 424 -0.71 -4.92 11.85
N TRP A 425 -0.02 -5.07 10.75
CA TRP A 425 0.00 -4.15 9.63
C TRP A 425 -1.25 -4.31 8.76
N GLY A 426 -1.85 -3.19 8.40
CA GLY A 426 -2.93 -3.15 7.41
C GLY A 426 -4.23 -3.75 7.93
N GLU A 427 -5.13 -2.88 8.27
CA GLU A 427 -6.45 -3.22 8.72
C GLU A 427 -7.22 -4.10 7.76
N THR A 428 -7.41 -5.32 8.18
CA THR A 428 -8.72 -5.93 8.30
C THR A 428 -8.60 -6.90 9.47
N SER A 429 -9.28 -6.61 10.57
CA SER A 429 -9.42 -7.47 11.75
C SER A 429 -9.89 -8.90 11.43
N ASP A 430 -10.38 -9.12 10.23
CA ASP A 430 -10.83 -10.43 9.74
C ASP A 430 -9.69 -11.31 9.19
N MET A 431 -8.48 -10.75 8.93
CA MET A 431 -7.36 -11.51 8.37
C MET A 431 -6.48 -12.22 9.41
N ILE A 432 -6.53 -11.84 10.68
CA ILE A 432 -5.63 -12.37 11.71
C ILE A 432 -6.14 -13.68 12.32
N ASN A 433 -7.44 -13.92 12.27
CA ASN A 433 -8.03 -15.15 12.82
C ASN A 433 -8.04 -16.35 11.86
N SER A 434 -7.57 -16.21 10.62
CA SER A 434 -7.55 -17.32 9.66
C SER A 434 -6.35 -18.27 9.78
N ASN A 435 -5.44 -18.04 10.74
CA ASN A 435 -4.22 -18.86 10.84
C ASN A 435 -4.42 -20.26 11.44
N ASN A 436 -5.64 -20.63 11.90
CA ASN A 436 -5.90 -21.97 12.45
C ASN A 436 -7.26 -22.59 12.08
N ALA A 437 -8.08 -21.93 11.26
CA ALA A 437 -9.26 -22.59 10.72
C ALA A 437 -8.81 -23.47 9.55
N GLY A 438 -8.83 -24.75 9.71
CA GLY A 438 -8.74 -25.70 8.60
C GLY A 438 -9.80 -25.32 7.57
N PHE A 439 -9.39 -24.98 6.35
CA PHE A 439 -10.30 -24.69 5.24
C PHE A 439 -11.19 -25.89 5.04
N THR A 440 -12.44 -25.81 5.46
CA THR A 440 -13.45 -26.78 5.02
C THR A 440 -13.88 -26.32 3.63
N LEU A 441 -13.35 -26.96 2.59
CA LEU A 441 -13.77 -26.69 1.22
C LEU A 441 -15.23 -27.18 1.09
N ALA A 442 -16.10 -26.33 0.56
CA ALA A 442 -17.48 -26.67 0.24
C ALA A 442 -17.58 -27.56 -1.02
N PHE A 443 -16.46 -27.90 -1.62
CA PHE A 443 -16.32 -28.76 -2.80
C PHE A 443 -15.17 -29.75 -2.60
N ASP A 444 -15.23 -30.90 -3.29
CA ASP A 444 -14.23 -31.96 -3.17
C ASP A 444 -12.99 -31.70 -4.03
N GLU A 445 -13.19 -31.14 -5.22
CA GLU A 445 -12.12 -30.95 -6.20
C GLU A 445 -12.36 -29.72 -7.08
N LEU A 446 -11.32 -28.91 -7.28
CA LEU A 446 -11.26 -27.82 -8.27
C LEU A 446 -10.18 -28.16 -9.31
N ARG A 447 -10.58 -28.37 -10.56
CA ARG A 447 -9.65 -28.57 -11.69
C ARG A 447 -9.65 -27.36 -12.59
N LEU A 448 -8.46 -26.91 -12.95
CA LEU A 448 -8.22 -25.83 -13.89
C LEU A 448 -7.57 -26.40 -15.15
N GLY A 449 -8.30 -26.30 -16.26
CA GLY A 449 -7.88 -26.87 -17.55
C GLY A 449 -7.00 -25.89 -18.34
N GLN A 450 -7.57 -25.28 -19.38
CA GLN A 450 -6.82 -24.42 -20.29
C GLN A 450 -6.75 -23.00 -19.79
N PHE A 451 -5.54 -22.51 -19.47
CA PHE A 451 -5.30 -21.11 -19.10
C PHE A 451 -5.19 -20.22 -20.32
N LYS A 452 -5.75 -19.01 -20.21
CA LYS A 452 -5.59 -17.90 -21.16
C LYS A 452 -5.04 -16.66 -20.46
N GLN A 453 -4.39 -15.79 -21.24
CA GLN A 453 -3.82 -14.55 -20.72
C GLN A 453 -4.33 -13.35 -21.54
N ARG A 454 -4.74 -12.29 -20.85
CA ARG A 454 -5.01 -10.97 -21.41
C ARG A 454 -3.97 -10.00 -20.88
N VAL A 455 -3.24 -9.34 -21.77
CA VAL A 455 -2.25 -8.33 -21.40
C VAL A 455 -2.89 -6.96 -21.50
N ILE A 456 -2.88 -6.22 -20.39
CA ILE A 456 -3.23 -4.80 -20.33
C ILE A 456 -1.91 -4.03 -20.25
N ALA A 457 -1.61 -3.25 -21.29
CA ALA A 457 -0.42 -2.41 -21.35
C ALA A 457 -0.87 -0.94 -21.20
N ALA A 458 -0.63 -0.38 -20.02
CA ALA A 458 -0.99 1.01 -19.75
C ALA A 458 -0.01 1.98 -20.44
N PHE A 459 -0.55 3.10 -20.92
CA PHE A 459 0.20 4.24 -21.48
C PHE A 459 1.07 3.89 -22.69
N ILE A 460 0.49 3.24 -23.70
CA ILE A 460 1.15 2.93 -24.99
C ILE A 460 1.36 4.19 -25.80
#